data_c80a4f6914cfb412c31c0a897cf9d3ac
#
_entry.id   c80a4f6914cfb412c31c0a897cf9d3ac
#
_cell.length_a   1.000
_cell.length_b   1.000
_cell.length_c   1.000
_cell.angle_alpha   90.00
_cell.angle_beta   90.00
_cell.angle_gamma   90.00
#
_symmetry.space_group_name_H-M   'P 1'
#
loop_
_entity.id
_entity.type
_entity.pdbx_description
1 polymer ?
#
loop_
_entity_poly.entity_id
_entity_poly.type
_entity_poly.pdbx_seq_one_letter_code
_entity_poly.pdbx_strand_id
1 'polypeptide(L)'
;LFYSIIIKGVDTMANKAITSRDIDFAKWYTDVVKAARLANYSNVKGCTVFEPNGYAIWECMQNVLDEMFKATGHKNVYMPVLIPENLMKKEGELINGFAPEVAWVTIGGQKELEEKMCIRPTSETLFSDYYATKVKSYRDLPLKYNQWCNVMRWEKEARPFLRGREFFWQEGHTVHATQEEAEAETKG
;
A
#
# COMPACT_ATOMS: atom_id res chain seq x y z
N LEU A 1 12.49 20.75 5.89
CA LEU A 1 13.53 21.45 5.12
C LEU A 1 13.12 21.46 3.66
N PHE A 2 12.81 22.66 3.10
CA PHE A 2 12.48 22.79 1.67
C PHE A 2 13.77 23.13 0.92
N TYR A 3 14.10 22.31 -0.09
CA TYR A 3 15.18 22.63 -1.01
C TYR A 3 14.58 23.14 -2.32
N SER A 4 15.01 24.31 -2.76
CA SER A 4 14.65 24.83 -4.09
C SER A 4 15.69 24.36 -5.10
N ILE A 5 15.27 23.53 -6.04
CA ILE A 5 16.11 23.06 -7.14
C ILE A 5 15.75 23.86 -8.38
N ILE A 6 16.73 24.59 -8.95
CA ILE A 6 16.57 25.28 -10.22
C ILE A 6 17.00 24.34 -11.34
N ILE A 7 16.03 23.90 -12.14
CA ILE A 7 16.29 23.09 -13.33
C ILE A 7 16.40 24.04 -14.53
N LYS A 8 17.60 24.16 -15.12
CA LYS A 8 17.80 24.90 -16.36
C LYS A 8 17.47 24.00 -17.55
N GLY A 9 16.67 24.50 -18.48
CA GLY A 9 16.39 23.82 -19.77
C GLY A 9 15.28 22.78 -19.70
N VAL A 10 14.18 23.09 -19.01
CA VAL A 10 12.96 22.28 -19.14
C VAL A 10 12.40 22.53 -20.54
N ASP A 11 12.59 21.56 -21.44
CA ASP A 11 11.79 21.50 -22.66
C ASP A 11 10.32 21.47 -22.25
N THR A 12 9.59 22.53 -22.64
CA THR A 12 8.12 22.54 -22.53
C THR A 12 7.64 21.31 -23.30
N MET A 13 7.14 20.32 -22.57
CA MET A 13 6.58 19.13 -23.19
C MET A 13 5.54 19.59 -24.22
N ALA A 14 5.93 19.51 -25.50
CA ALA A 14 5.00 19.72 -26.60
C ALA A 14 3.77 18.86 -26.33
N ASN A 15 2.58 19.43 -26.49
CA ASN A 15 1.31 18.74 -26.33
C ASN A 15 1.30 17.51 -27.25
N LYS A 16 1.80 16.38 -26.74
CA LYS A 16 1.71 15.11 -27.43
C LYS A 16 0.24 14.76 -27.51
N ALA A 17 -0.27 14.67 -28.75
CA ALA A 17 -1.64 14.26 -28.97
C ALA A 17 -1.93 12.93 -28.25
N ILE A 18 -3.01 12.91 -27.46
CA ILE A 18 -3.48 11.70 -26.79
C ILE A 18 -3.88 10.69 -27.85
N THR A 19 -3.36 9.47 -27.77
CA THR A 19 -3.74 8.38 -28.67
C THR A 19 -5.24 8.13 -28.59
N SER A 20 -5.92 7.86 -29.70
CA SER A 20 -7.34 7.50 -29.68
C SER A 20 -7.56 6.19 -28.92
N ARG A 21 -8.57 6.16 -28.07
CA ARG A 21 -8.96 4.97 -27.30
C ARG A 21 -9.31 3.79 -28.20
N ASP A 22 -9.90 4.04 -29.37
CA ASP A 22 -10.33 3.00 -30.31
C ASP A 22 -9.16 2.43 -31.12
N ILE A 23 -8.02 3.13 -31.19
CA ILE A 23 -6.79 2.65 -31.85
C ILE A 23 -5.95 1.81 -30.90
N ASP A 24 -5.70 2.31 -29.68
CA ASP A 24 -4.90 1.63 -28.66
C ASP A 24 -5.34 2.09 -27.28
N PHE A 25 -6.16 1.26 -26.63
CA PHE A 25 -6.70 1.55 -25.30
C PHE A 25 -5.59 1.67 -24.25
N ALA A 26 -4.59 0.81 -24.29
CA ALA A 26 -3.52 0.78 -23.30
C ALA A 26 -2.64 2.04 -23.39
N LYS A 27 -2.36 2.46 -24.61
CA LYS A 27 -1.59 3.68 -24.86
C LYS A 27 -2.42 4.92 -24.54
N TRP A 28 -3.69 4.97 -24.95
CA TRP A 28 -4.61 6.02 -24.57
C TRP A 28 -4.66 6.23 -23.06
N TYR A 29 -4.83 5.16 -22.30
CA TYR A 29 -4.86 5.22 -20.84
C TYR A 29 -3.57 5.87 -20.28
N THR A 30 -2.41 5.41 -20.75
CA THR A 30 -1.11 5.94 -20.30
C THR A 30 -0.94 7.42 -20.68
N ASP A 31 -1.35 7.80 -21.90
CA ASP A 31 -1.29 9.18 -22.38
C ASP A 31 -2.19 10.10 -21.53
N VAL A 32 -3.42 9.64 -21.20
CA VAL A 32 -4.37 10.39 -20.34
C VAL A 32 -3.81 10.58 -18.93
N VAL A 33 -3.31 9.50 -18.30
CA VAL A 33 -2.73 9.57 -16.95
C VAL A 33 -1.61 10.61 -16.89
N LYS A 34 -0.72 10.62 -17.89
CA LYS A 34 0.38 11.59 -17.97
C LYS A 34 -0.09 13.00 -18.28
N ALA A 35 -0.98 13.16 -19.26
CA ALA A 35 -1.50 14.47 -19.65
C ALA A 35 -2.29 15.13 -18.52
N ALA A 36 -3.05 14.35 -17.75
CA ALA A 36 -3.78 14.82 -16.57
C ALA A 36 -2.88 15.01 -15.34
N ARG A 37 -1.58 14.71 -15.44
CA ARG A 37 -0.60 14.80 -14.33
C ARG A 37 -1.03 14.01 -13.10
N LEU A 38 -1.53 12.79 -13.32
CA LEU A 38 -1.93 11.90 -12.23
C LEU A 38 -0.74 11.11 -11.72
N ALA A 39 0.05 10.54 -12.63
CA ALA A 39 1.25 9.79 -12.29
C ALA A 39 2.28 9.81 -13.42
N ASN A 40 3.54 9.62 -13.07
CA ASN A 40 4.64 9.52 -14.02
C ASN A 40 5.59 8.38 -13.63
N TYR A 41 6.44 7.98 -14.55
CA TYR A 41 7.47 6.97 -14.28
C TYR A 41 8.51 7.51 -13.31
N SER A 42 8.98 6.63 -12.44
CA SER A 42 10.14 6.88 -11.59
C SER A 42 11.39 6.17 -12.14
N ASN A 43 12.54 6.45 -11.55
CA ASN A 43 13.76 5.69 -11.83
C ASN A 43 13.75 4.29 -11.19
N VAL A 44 12.77 4.00 -10.33
CA VAL A 44 12.58 2.68 -9.73
C VAL A 44 11.62 1.88 -10.60
N LYS A 45 12.13 0.85 -11.27
CA LYS A 45 11.34 0.04 -12.19
C LYS A 45 10.09 -0.55 -11.52
N GLY A 46 8.93 -0.27 -12.09
CA GLY A 46 7.63 -0.75 -11.59
C GLY A 46 7.01 0.12 -10.50
N CYS A 47 7.70 1.16 -10.04
CA CYS A 47 7.15 2.18 -9.14
C CYS A 47 6.87 3.47 -9.91
N THR A 48 5.84 4.19 -9.52
CA THR A 48 5.44 5.44 -10.16
C THR A 48 5.52 6.61 -9.17
N VAL A 49 5.76 7.81 -9.70
CA VAL A 49 5.56 9.04 -8.96
C VAL A 49 4.08 9.42 -9.10
N PHE A 50 3.37 9.53 -7.99
CA PHE A 50 2.05 10.14 -7.98
C PHE A 50 2.24 11.66 -7.98
N GLU A 51 1.77 12.30 -9.07
CA GLU A 51 1.82 13.74 -9.18
C GLU A 51 0.69 14.40 -8.36
N PRO A 52 0.74 15.72 -8.12
CA PRO A 52 -0.23 16.37 -7.23
C PRO A 52 -1.69 16.09 -7.55
N ASN A 53 -2.09 16.06 -8.83
CA ASN A 53 -3.48 15.77 -9.20
C ASN A 53 -3.89 14.34 -8.84
N GLY A 54 -3.01 13.37 -9.07
CA GLY A 54 -3.27 11.97 -8.71
C GLY A 54 -3.26 11.76 -7.20
N TYR A 55 -2.35 12.43 -6.50
CA TYR A 55 -2.29 12.33 -5.05
C TYR A 55 -3.49 12.99 -4.36
N ALA A 56 -3.99 14.11 -4.91
CA ALA A 56 -5.23 14.75 -4.41
C ALA A 56 -6.45 13.84 -4.50
N ILE A 57 -6.55 13.00 -5.55
CA ILE A 57 -7.62 11.98 -5.63
C ILE A 57 -7.49 11.00 -4.47
N TRP A 58 -6.27 10.53 -4.17
CA TRP A 58 -6.01 9.66 -3.04
C TRP A 58 -6.39 10.30 -1.71
N GLU A 59 -5.98 11.55 -1.47
CA GLU A 59 -6.31 12.30 -0.25
C GLU A 59 -7.83 12.43 -0.06
N CYS A 60 -8.57 12.73 -1.14
CA CYS A 60 -10.03 12.78 -1.08
C CYS A 60 -10.65 11.44 -0.68
N MET A 61 -10.21 10.35 -1.30
CA MET A 61 -10.68 9.00 -0.95
C MET A 61 -10.33 8.64 0.49
N GLN A 62 -9.09 8.92 0.90
CA GLN A 62 -8.61 8.64 2.26
C GLN A 62 -9.44 9.39 3.29
N ASN A 63 -9.68 10.69 3.10
CA ASN A 63 -10.42 11.51 4.04
C ASN A 63 -11.85 10.99 4.24
N VAL A 64 -12.57 10.70 3.15
CA VAL A 64 -13.94 10.19 3.21
C VAL A 64 -14.00 8.83 3.89
N LEU A 65 -13.16 7.89 3.49
CA LEU A 65 -13.15 6.54 4.06
C LEU A 65 -12.67 6.54 5.51
N ASP A 66 -11.70 7.38 5.86
CA ASP A 66 -11.19 7.48 7.24
C ASP A 66 -12.27 7.95 8.21
N GLU A 67 -13.11 8.92 7.81
CA GLU A 67 -14.27 9.35 8.59
C GLU A 67 -15.28 8.20 8.76
N MET A 68 -15.56 7.44 7.71
CA MET A 68 -16.47 6.29 7.75
C MET A 68 -15.95 5.20 8.70
N PHE A 69 -14.66 4.85 8.61
CA PHE A 69 -14.06 3.85 9.52
C PHE A 69 -14.08 4.32 10.97
N LYS A 70 -13.77 5.57 11.24
CA LYS A 70 -13.84 6.14 12.59
C LYS A 70 -15.25 6.14 13.14
N ALA A 71 -16.27 6.40 12.31
CA ALA A 71 -17.68 6.36 12.70
C ALA A 71 -18.12 4.95 13.14
N THR A 72 -17.49 3.89 12.63
CA THR A 72 -17.72 2.49 13.04
C THR A 72 -16.81 2.02 14.19
N GLY A 73 -16.05 2.95 14.79
CA GLY A 73 -15.21 2.70 15.97
C GLY A 73 -13.79 2.19 15.65
N HIS A 74 -13.37 2.21 14.39
CA HIS A 74 -12.00 1.88 14.02
C HIS A 74 -11.02 2.96 14.49
N LYS A 75 -9.82 2.54 14.82
CA LYS A 75 -8.72 3.42 15.23
C LYS A 75 -7.54 3.23 14.31
N ASN A 76 -6.98 4.35 13.84
CA ASN A 76 -5.78 4.29 13.01
C ASN A 76 -4.55 3.94 13.85
N VAL A 77 -3.74 3.03 13.30
CA VAL A 77 -2.44 2.62 13.82
C VAL A 77 -1.41 2.64 12.69
N TYR A 78 -0.17 2.38 13.00
CA TYR A 78 0.88 2.23 12.02
C TYR A 78 1.80 1.06 12.40
N MET A 79 1.87 0.05 11.55
CA MET A 79 2.76 -1.09 11.69
C MET A 79 4.09 -0.83 10.97
N PRO A 80 5.19 -1.44 11.40
CA PRO A 80 6.48 -1.32 10.73
C PRO A 80 6.40 -1.71 9.24
N VAL A 81 7.24 -1.07 8.42
CA VAL A 81 7.34 -1.39 6.99
C VAL A 81 8.05 -2.72 6.73
N LEU A 82 8.91 -3.14 7.66
CA LEU A 82 9.71 -4.37 7.54
C LEU A 82 9.07 -5.49 8.34
N ILE A 83 9.01 -6.68 7.73
CA ILE A 83 8.51 -7.90 8.33
C ILE A 83 9.66 -8.91 8.38
N PRO A 84 10.00 -9.47 9.55
CA PRO A 84 10.99 -10.55 9.67
C PRO A 84 10.57 -11.81 8.88
N GLU A 85 11.54 -12.52 8.33
CA GLU A 85 11.27 -13.73 7.54
C GLU A 85 10.47 -14.79 8.28
N ASN A 86 10.71 -14.94 9.58
CA ASN A 86 9.99 -15.90 10.42
C ASN A 86 8.47 -15.61 10.50
N LEU A 87 8.07 -14.32 10.50
CA LEU A 87 6.66 -13.93 10.46
C LEU A 87 6.06 -14.17 9.07
N MET A 88 6.80 -13.88 7.99
CA MET A 88 6.34 -14.14 6.62
C MET A 88 6.12 -15.63 6.34
N LYS A 89 6.93 -16.52 6.93
CA LYS A 89 6.74 -17.97 6.80
C LYS A 89 5.42 -18.42 7.43
N LYS A 90 5.06 -17.86 8.59
CA LYS A 90 3.78 -18.13 9.26
C LYS A 90 2.58 -17.71 8.40
N GLU A 91 2.70 -16.61 7.64
CA GLU A 91 1.65 -16.14 6.74
C GLU A 91 1.40 -17.11 5.58
N GLY A 92 2.47 -17.65 4.99
CA GLY A 92 2.36 -18.66 3.92
C GLY A 92 1.70 -19.97 4.37
N GLU A 93 1.74 -20.28 5.68
CA GLU A 93 1.06 -21.43 6.26
C GLU A 93 -0.42 -21.14 6.54
N LEU A 94 -0.78 -19.88 6.83
CA LEU A 94 -2.14 -19.48 7.18
C LEU A 94 -3.04 -19.20 5.98
N ILE A 95 -2.45 -18.74 4.87
CA ILE A 95 -3.20 -18.32 3.68
C ILE A 95 -2.82 -19.22 2.49
N ASN A 96 -3.60 -20.26 2.27
CA ASN A 96 -3.45 -21.15 1.12
C ASN A 96 -3.47 -20.34 -0.20
N GLY A 97 -2.35 -20.35 -0.93
CA GLY A 97 -2.24 -19.76 -2.26
C GLY A 97 -1.75 -18.30 -2.30
N PHE A 98 -1.53 -17.65 -1.16
CA PHE A 98 -0.93 -16.33 -1.11
C PHE A 98 0.58 -16.42 -0.87
N ALA A 99 1.35 -16.39 -1.94
CA ALA A 99 2.80 -16.25 -1.88
C ALA A 99 3.22 -15.04 -2.73
N PRO A 100 3.05 -13.80 -2.24
CA PRO A 100 3.47 -12.62 -2.98
C PRO A 100 4.99 -12.65 -3.16
N GLU A 101 5.45 -12.37 -4.36
CA GLU A 101 6.86 -12.05 -4.56
C GLU A 101 7.17 -10.77 -3.78
N VAL A 102 8.09 -10.84 -2.82
CA VAL A 102 8.44 -9.73 -1.93
C VAL A 102 9.83 -9.18 -2.21
N ALA A 103 10.05 -7.93 -1.83
CA ALA A 103 11.37 -7.33 -1.82
C ALA A 103 12.07 -7.65 -0.49
N TRP A 104 13.21 -8.32 -0.56
CA TRP A 104 13.99 -8.69 0.62
C TRP A 104 15.03 -7.64 0.97
N VAL A 105 15.14 -7.32 2.25
CA VAL A 105 16.18 -6.51 2.86
C VAL A 105 17.12 -7.46 3.60
N THR A 106 18.35 -7.55 3.13
CA THR A 106 19.37 -8.46 3.65
C THR A 106 20.55 -7.75 4.30
N ILE A 107 20.67 -6.43 4.07
CA ILE A 107 21.77 -5.60 4.58
C ILE A 107 21.16 -4.41 5.32
N GLY A 108 21.61 -4.17 6.54
CA GLY A 108 21.30 -3.00 7.36
C GLY A 108 22.57 -2.14 7.57
N GLY A 109 22.57 -0.91 7.04
CA GLY A 109 23.79 -0.11 6.99
C GLY A 109 24.85 -0.77 6.12
N GLN A 110 25.94 -1.26 6.71
CA GLN A 110 27.04 -1.95 6.00
C GLN A 110 27.20 -3.43 6.41
N LYS A 111 26.25 -3.96 7.16
CA LYS A 111 26.32 -5.34 7.67
C LYS A 111 25.16 -6.16 7.17
N GLU A 112 25.40 -7.42 6.89
CA GLU A 112 24.35 -8.38 6.64
C GLU A 112 23.50 -8.54 7.90
N LEU A 113 22.19 -8.68 7.70
CA LEU A 113 21.25 -8.94 8.80
C LEU A 113 21.32 -10.40 9.20
N GLU A 114 21.27 -10.69 10.50
CA GLU A 114 21.20 -12.07 11.02
C GLU A 114 19.92 -12.78 10.54
N GLU A 115 18.81 -12.04 10.44
CA GLU A 115 17.57 -12.48 9.83
C GLU A 115 17.17 -11.47 8.76
N LYS A 116 16.93 -11.94 7.55
CA LYS A 116 16.43 -11.08 6.48
C LYS A 116 14.99 -10.64 6.77
N MET A 117 14.66 -9.46 6.29
CA MET A 117 13.32 -8.89 6.40
C MET A 117 12.78 -8.61 5.01
N CYS A 118 11.47 -8.57 4.84
CA CYS A 118 10.88 -8.08 3.61
C CYS A 118 10.18 -6.74 3.81
N ILE A 119 10.06 -5.98 2.73
CA ILE A 119 9.13 -4.84 2.70
C ILE A 119 7.73 -5.42 2.66
N ARG A 120 6.84 -4.98 3.54
CA ARG A 120 5.49 -5.53 3.72
C ARG A 120 4.70 -5.59 2.41
N PRO A 121 4.22 -6.77 1.99
CA PRO A 121 3.24 -6.90 0.92
C PRO A 121 1.81 -6.73 1.43
N THR A 122 1.63 -6.87 2.72
CA THR A 122 0.46 -6.75 3.58
C THR A 122 0.93 -6.83 5.04
N SER A 123 0.08 -6.62 6.02
CA SER A 123 0.51 -6.54 7.43
C SER A 123 -0.21 -7.50 8.39
N GLU A 124 -0.96 -8.50 7.88
CA GLU A 124 -1.75 -9.43 8.72
C GLU A 124 -0.92 -10.05 9.85
N THR A 125 0.28 -10.53 9.53
CA THR A 125 1.14 -11.17 10.53
C THR A 125 1.63 -10.21 11.59
N LEU A 126 1.92 -8.96 11.24
CA LEU A 126 2.29 -7.92 12.19
C LEU A 126 1.12 -7.57 13.12
N PHE A 127 -0.09 -7.45 12.56
CA PHE A 127 -1.29 -7.20 13.35
C PHE A 127 -1.59 -8.37 14.30
N SER A 128 -1.50 -9.61 13.81
CA SER A 128 -1.74 -10.82 14.60
C SER A 128 -0.75 -10.94 15.75
N ASP A 129 0.54 -10.73 15.51
CA ASP A 129 1.58 -10.74 16.53
C ASP A 129 1.34 -9.63 17.57
N TYR A 130 1.00 -8.44 17.12
CA TYR A 130 0.68 -7.33 18.01
C TYR A 130 -0.58 -7.60 18.85
N TYR A 131 -1.65 -8.14 18.27
CA TYR A 131 -2.87 -8.48 18.99
C TYR A 131 -2.64 -9.55 20.05
N ALA A 132 -1.79 -10.54 19.79
CA ALA A 132 -1.40 -11.55 20.78
C ALA A 132 -0.77 -10.92 22.04
N THR A 133 -0.13 -9.74 21.90
CA THR A 133 0.38 -8.99 23.05
C THR A 133 -0.68 -8.18 23.79
N LYS A 134 -1.76 -7.79 23.11
CA LYS A 134 -2.79 -6.89 23.65
C LYS A 134 -3.98 -7.61 24.26
N VAL A 135 -4.46 -8.66 23.60
CA VAL A 135 -5.62 -9.41 24.07
C VAL A 135 -5.22 -10.34 25.21
N LYS A 136 -5.67 -10.05 26.41
CA LYS A 136 -5.45 -10.87 27.61
C LYS A 136 -6.74 -11.51 28.10
N SER A 137 -7.88 -10.94 27.74
CA SER A 137 -9.20 -11.46 28.07
C SER A 137 -10.23 -11.01 27.02
N TYR A 138 -11.43 -11.63 27.05
CA TYR A 138 -12.55 -11.22 26.20
C TYR A 138 -12.97 -9.74 26.39
N ARG A 139 -12.60 -9.11 27.50
CA ARG A 139 -12.90 -7.71 27.79
C ARG A 139 -12.05 -6.73 26.99
N ASP A 140 -10.98 -7.21 26.39
CA ASP A 140 -10.11 -6.43 25.53
C ASP A 140 -10.64 -6.37 24.10
N LEU A 141 -11.72 -7.09 23.79
CA LEU A 141 -12.34 -7.22 22.48
C LEU A 141 -13.63 -6.42 22.37
N PRO A 142 -14.03 -5.98 21.18
CA PRO A 142 -13.27 -6.11 19.93
C PRO A 142 -12.13 -5.09 19.83
N LEU A 143 -11.07 -5.43 19.10
CA LEU A 143 -10.07 -4.46 18.64
C LEU A 143 -10.30 -4.26 17.14
N LYS A 144 -10.44 -3.00 16.72
CA LYS A 144 -10.70 -2.60 15.35
C LYS A 144 -9.65 -1.57 14.93
N TYR A 145 -8.62 -2.02 14.24
CA TYR A 145 -7.55 -1.15 13.80
C TYR A 145 -7.48 -1.07 12.29
N ASN A 146 -7.21 0.13 11.83
CA ASN A 146 -7.01 0.48 10.45
C ASN A 146 -5.62 1.09 10.26
N GLN A 147 -5.01 0.87 9.13
CA GLN A 147 -3.75 1.49 8.76
C GLN A 147 -3.83 2.02 7.33
N TRP A 148 -3.45 3.28 7.17
CA TRP A 148 -3.17 3.90 5.89
C TRP A 148 -1.68 3.78 5.62
N CYS A 149 -1.29 3.09 4.56
CA CYS A 149 0.11 2.87 4.29
C CYS A 149 0.37 2.56 2.81
N ASN A 150 1.63 2.42 2.48
CA ASN A 150 2.07 1.78 1.25
C ASN A 150 2.48 0.34 1.51
N VAL A 151 2.36 -0.48 0.49
CA VAL A 151 2.85 -1.86 0.44
C VAL A 151 3.62 -2.09 -0.83
N MET A 152 4.43 -3.14 -0.86
CA MET A 152 5.21 -3.50 -2.03
C MET A 152 5.00 -4.97 -2.39
N ARG A 153 4.56 -5.21 -3.63
CA ARG A 153 4.44 -6.54 -4.24
C ARG A 153 5.26 -6.58 -5.51
N TRP A 154 6.16 -7.54 -5.62
CA TRP A 154 7.12 -7.60 -6.73
C TRP A 154 6.46 -8.06 -8.03
N GLU A 155 5.52 -7.25 -8.50
CA GLU A 155 4.72 -7.51 -9.70
C GLU A 155 5.59 -7.55 -10.97
N LYS A 156 5.28 -8.50 -11.87
CA LYS A 156 5.96 -8.62 -13.15
C LYS A 156 5.61 -7.49 -14.11
N GLU A 157 4.33 -7.08 -14.09
CA GLU A 157 3.80 -6.02 -14.93
C GLU A 157 3.29 -4.85 -14.08
N ALA A 158 3.59 -3.64 -14.50
CA ALA A 158 3.11 -2.42 -13.89
C ALA A 158 2.53 -1.48 -14.94
N ARG A 159 1.50 -0.72 -14.54
CA ARG A 159 0.91 0.38 -15.33
C ARG A 159 0.78 1.61 -14.44
N PRO A 160 1.23 2.79 -14.87
CA PRO A 160 1.14 4.00 -14.08
C PRO A 160 -0.28 4.22 -13.58
N PHE A 161 -0.43 4.62 -12.32
CA PHE A 161 -1.68 4.93 -11.62
C PHE A 161 -2.61 3.73 -11.36
N LEU A 162 -2.56 2.67 -12.16
CA LEU A 162 -3.44 1.51 -12.02
C LEU A 162 -2.81 0.37 -11.23
N ARG A 163 -1.55 0.05 -11.49
CA ARG A 163 -0.85 -1.08 -10.88
C ARG A 163 0.65 -0.82 -10.83
N GLY A 164 1.20 -0.79 -9.63
CA GLY A 164 2.62 -0.63 -9.38
C GLY A 164 3.14 -1.72 -8.45
N ARG A 165 4.47 -1.83 -8.36
CA ARG A 165 5.12 -2.65 -7.33
C ARG A 165 4.92 -2.05 -5.94
N GLU A 166 4.88 -0.74 -5.84
CA GLU A 166 4.52 0.01 -4.65
C GLU A 166 3.20 0.74 -4.91
N PHE A 167 2.28 0.68 -3.97
CA PHE A 167 1.00 1.35 -4.06
C PHE A 167 0.46 1.71 -2.67
N PHE A 168 -0.40 2.71 -2.64
CA PHE A 168 -1.11 3.10 -1.45
C PHE A 168 -2.35 2.22 -1.27
N TRP A 169 -2.65 1.91 -0.04
CA TRP A 169 -3.88 1.26 0.30
C TRP A 169 -4.35 1.58 1.73
N GLN A 170 -5.46 1.01 2.08
CA GLN A 170 -5.96 0.87 3.42
C GLN A 170 -6.02 -0.62 3.74
N GLU A 171 -5.65 -0.99 4.94
CA GLU A 171 -5.88 -2.32 5.49
C GLU A 171 -6.45 -2.21 6.89
N GLY A 172 -7.59 -2.86 7.11
CA GLY A 172 -8.23 -2.97 8.40
C GLY A 172 -8.13 -4.41 8.91
N HIS A 173 -7.66 -4.56 10.14
CA HIS A 173 -7.58 -5.85 10.79
C HIS A 173 -8.32 -5.75 12.12
N THR A 174 -9.29 -6.64 12.32
CA THR A 174 -10.13 -6.65 13.50
C THR A 174 -10.09 -8.00 14.18
N VAL A 175 -10.29 -8.01 15.49
CA VAL A 175 -10.38 -9.24 16.27
C VAL A 175 -11.57 -9.14 17.23
N HIS A 176 -12.35 -10.22 17.30
CA HIS A 176 -13.63 -10.28 17.97
C HIS A 176 -13.67 -11.47 18.94
N ALA A 177 -14.64 -11.44 19.86
CA ALA A 177 -14.82 -12.55 20.82
C ALA A 177 -15.58 -13.72 20.20
N THR A 178 -16.47 -13.48 19.23
CA THR A 178 -17.28 -14.52 18.58
C THR A 178 -17.24 -14.41 17.06
N GLN A 179 -17.65 -15.49 16.41
CA GLN A 179 -17.77 -15.52 14.95
C GLN A 179 -18.86 -14.56 14.47
N GLU A 180 -19.99 -14.49 15.17
CA GLU A 180 -21.11 -13.62 14.83
C GLU A 180 -20.70 -12.14 14.84
N GLU A 181 -19.89 -11.72 15.81
CA GLU A 181 -19.33 -10.36 15.86
C GLU A 181 -18.42 -10.09 14.66
N ALA A 182 -17.54 -11.03 14.31
CA ALA A 182 -16.65 -10.90 13.18
C ALA A 182 -17.41 -10.85 11.83
N GLU A 183 -18.45 -11.67 11.68
CA GLU A 183 -19.30 -11.65 10.49
C GLU A 183 -20.12 -10.36 10.37
N ALA A 184 -20.61 -9.83 11.48
CA ALA A 184 -21.30 -8.54 11.50
C ALA A 184 -20.36 -7.41 11.06
N GLU A 185 -19.14 -7.40 11.55
CA GLU A 185 -18.12 -6.42 11.16
C GLU A 185 -17.78 -6.49 9.66
N THR A 186 -17.68 -7.69 9.11
CA THR A 186 -17.34 -7.89 7.69
C THR A 186 -18.45 -7.41 6.75
N LYS A 187 -19.71 -7.36 7.22
CA LYS A 187 -20.88 -6.97 6.44
C LYS A 187 -21.28 -5.51 6.59
N GLY A 188 -20.71 -4.82 7.58
CA GLY A 188 -20.97 -3.40 7.88
C GLY A 188 -20.09 -2.48 7.06
#